data_e9eeeaef2acc3ffe63a3b9bfe30a8b21
#
_entry.id   e9eeeaef2acc3ffe63a3b9bfe30a8b21
#
_cell.length_a   1.000
_cell.length_b   1.000
_cell.length_c   1.000
_cell.angle_alpha   90.00
_cell.angle_beta   90.00
_cell.angle_gamma   90.00
#
_symmetry.space_group_name_H-M   'P 1'
#
loop_
_entity.id
_entity.type
_entity.pdbx_description
1 polymer ?
#
loop_
_entity_poly.entity_id
_entity_poly.type
_entity_poly.pdbx_seq_one_letter_code
_entity_poly.pdbx_strand_id
1 'polypeptide(L)'
;MEQTNDRTFLETEPVGKLLLKLALPTVAAQLINMMYNIVDRMYIGHIPGDGAMALTGVGVCMPLIMVVSAFAALISNGGAPRATIFMGKGEKDKAEKTLGNCFCTQIIVSLILTAFLLAGNRGFLLAFGASENTISFAADYMNIYAIGTIFVQLTLGMNAFITAQGFARTSMLSVLIGAVINIVLDPVFIFGFGMGVKGAALATVLSQACSCIWVLAFLCGKKTHLRLKGKNMVLQASIIWPSIALGTAMFIMQASESVISVCFNSSLLRYGGDMAVGAMTILTSVMQFALLPLQGLGQGAQPIISYNYGAKRADRVKEAYFLLLKIDVGFSFVLWALVMAFPRAFAAMFTSDAALIAYTGNALRIYLMAILIFGIQMACQMAFTSLGKAVSSIIVAVMRKFVLLLPLIYIMPHIFTGNQAMAVYMAEPVADVLAVSFTSVLFYFQFRKVLRQIEE
;
A
#
# COMPACT_ATOMS: atom_id res chain seq x y z
N MET A 1 18.75 -30.47 28.46
CA MET A 1 19.21 -29.87 27.15
C MET A 1 18.35 -30.45 26.05
N GLU A 2 17.12 -30.01 25.93
CA GLU A 2 16.29 -30.24 24.75
C GLU A 2 16.30 -28.94 23.95
N GLN A 3 17.16 -28.91 22.93
CA GLN A 3 16.96 -27.99 21.82
C GLN A 3 15.71 -28.48 21.10
N THR A 4 14.58 -28.03 21.53
CA THR A 4 13.31 -28.17 20.81
C THR A 4 13.53 -27.59 19.44
N ASN A 5 13.42 -28.45 18.46
CA ASN A 5 13.54 -28.23 17.01
C ASN A 5 12.35 -27.37 16.52
N ASP A 6 12.31 -26.11 16.96
CA ASP A 6 11.23 -25.14 16.67
C ASP A 6 11.52 -24.38 15.36
N ARG A 7 12.02 -25.15 14.35
CA ARG A 7 12.20 -24.64 12.99
C ARG A 7 10.84 -24.41 12.38
N THR A 8 10.52 -23.16 12.11
CA THR A 8 9.25 -22.82 11.49
C THR A 8 9.22 -23.32 10.04
N PHE A 9 8.01 -23.51 9.50
CA PHE A 9 7.82 -23.90 8.09
C PHE A 9 8.46 -22.88 7.10
N LEU A 10 8.73 -21.65 7.55
CA LEU A 10 9.43 -20.62 6.78
C LEU A 10 10.89 -21.01 6.46
N GLU A 11 11.50 -21.88 7.28
CA GLU A 11 12.84 -22.37 7.06
C GLU A 11 12.88 -23.73 6.34
N THR A 12 11.84 -24.54 6.49
CA THR A 12 11.87 -25.96 6.10
C THR A 12 11.15 -26.27 4.79
N GLU A 13 10.05 -25.58 4.48
CA GLU A 13 9.30 -25.83 3.23
C GLU A 13 10.09 -25.31 2.00
N PRO A 14 9.95 -25.93 0.81
CA PRO A 14 10.54 -25.42 -0.44
C PRO A 14 10.09 -24.00 -0.73
N VAL A 15 11.03 -23.13 -1.10
CA VAL A 15 10.79 -21.67 -1.27
C VAL A 15 9.68 -21.41 -2.31
N GLY A 16 9.65 -22.13 -3.42
CA GLY A 16 8.63 -21.93 -4.45
C GLY A 16 7.22 -22.25 -3.96
N LYS A 17 7.03 -23.36 -3.23
CA LYS A 17 5.75 -23.73 -2.63
C LYS A 17 5.34 -22.73 -1.55
N LEU A 18 6.30 -22.30 -0.75
CA LEU A 18 6.10 -21.35 0.34
C LEU A 18 5.68 -19.96 -0.21
N LEU A 19 6.36 -19.49 -1.26
CA LEU A 19 6.01 -18.23 -1.91
C LEU A 19 4.57 -18.25 -2.44
N LEU A 20 4.16 -19.31 -3.15
CA LEU A 20 2.79 -19.44 -3.61
C LEU A 20 1.77 -19.48 -2.46
N LYS A 21 2.08 -20.24 -1.40
CA LYS A 21 1.23 -20.36 -0.21
C LYS A 21 1.00 -19.04 0.51
N LEU A 22 1.98 -18.13 0.48
CA LEU A 22 1.92 -16.83 1.13
C LEU A 22 1.47 -15.72 0.17
N ALA A 23 1.94 -15.73 -1.08
CA ALA A 23 1.63 -14.67 -2.04
C ALA A 23 0.19 -14.73 -2.57
N LEU A 24 -0.39 -15.90 -2.81
CA LEU A 24 -1.78 -16.01 -3.28
C LEU A 24 -2.78 -15.36 -2.31
N PRO A 25 -2.75 -15.65 -0.99
CA PRO A 25 -3.65 -14.98 -0.06
C PRO A 25 -3.39 -13.46 0.05
N THR A 26 -2.13 -13.01 -0.01
CA THR A 26 -1.82 -11.57 0.06
C THR A 26 -2.28 -10.82 -1.19
N VAL A 27 -2.11 -11.39 -2.38
CA VAL A 27 -2.67 -10.84 -3.63
C VAL A 27 -4.20 -10.83 -3.56
N ALA A 28 -4.83 -11.92 -3.12
CA ALA A 28 -6.28 -11.98 -2.96
C ALA A 28 -6.78 -10.91 -1.98
N ALA A 29 -6.08 -10.67 -0.86
CA ALA A 29 -6.42 -9.62 0.09
C ALA A 29 -6.40 -8.22 -0.55
N GLN A 30 -5.40 -7.92 -1.40
CA GLN A 30 -5.32 -6.66 -2.13
C GLN A 30 -6.50 -6.48 -3.10
N LEU A 31 -6.86 -7.53 -3.83
CA LEU A 31 -7.99 -7.50 -4.76
C LEU A 31 -9.33 -7.35 -4.02
N ILE A 32 -9.53 -8.07 -2.91
CA ILE A 32 -10.72 -7.93 -2.06
C ILE A 32 -10.84 -6.50 -1.54
N ASN A 33 -9.74 -5.94 -1.05
CA ASN A 33 -9.68 -4.56 -0.54
C ASN A 33 -10.07 -3.54 -1.63
N MET A 34 -9.61 -3.73 -2.84
CA MET A 34 -9.99 -2.89 -3.97
C MET A 34 -11.47 -3.04 -4.33
N MET A 35 -11.97 -4.28 -4.39
CA MET A 35 -13.35 -4.55 -4.75
C MET A 35 -14.34 -3.92 -3.77
N TYR A 36 -14.11 -4.06 -2.46
CA TYR A 36 -15.02 -3.45 -1.50
C TYR A 36 -15.00 -1.92 -1.57
N ASN A 37 -13.85 -1.28 -1.80
CA ASN A 37 -13.78 0.16 -2.00
C ASN A 37 -14.59 0.65 -3.22
N ILE A 38 -14.63 -0.16 -4.29
CA ILE A 38 -15.45 0.14 -5.47
C ILE A 38 -16.94 0.03 -5.11
N VAL A 39 -17.34 -1.04 -4.42
CA VAL A 39 -18.73 -1.28 -4.03
C VAL A 39 -19.24 -0.20 -3.08
N ASP A 40 -18.45 0.19 -2.08
CA ASP A 40 -18.76 1.29 -1.15
C ASP A 40 -19.07 2.60 -1.92
N ARG A 41 -18.19 2.97 -2.87
CA ARG A 41 -18.41 4.15 -3.72
C ARG A 41 -19.65 4.03 -4.60
N MET A 42 -19.96 2.83 -5.09
CA MET A 42 -21.19 2.61 -5.84
C MET A 42 -22.42 2.88 -4.98
N TYR A 43 -22.46 2.38 -3.74
CA TYR A 43 -23.57 2.65 -2.82
C TYR A 43 -23.70 4.15 -2.51
N ILE A 44 -22.59 4.83 -2.20
CA ILE A 44 -22.58 6.29 -1.94
C ILE A 44 -23.10 7.07 -3.15
N GLY A 45 -22.67 6.70 -4.36
CA GLY A 45 -23.12 7.35 -5.60
C GLY A 45 -24.61 7.16 -5.91
N HIS A 46 -25.25 6.15 -5.32
CA HIS A 46 -26.68 5.86 -5.50
C HIS A 46 -27.57 6.42 -4.38
N ILE A 47 -27.03 7.26 -3.47
CA ILE A 47 -27.84 7.93 -2.45
C ILE A 47 -28.91 8.79 -3.15
N PRO A 48 -30.22 8.61 -2.83
CA PRO A 48 -31.30 9.36 -3.49
C PRO A 48 -31.17 10.86 -3.29
N GLY A 49 -31.19 11.61 -4.38
CA GLY A 49 -31.14 13.08 -4.40
C GLY A 49 -29.70 13.65 -4.35
N ASP A 50 -28.81 13.09 -3.55
CA ASP A 50 -27.52 13.69 -3.23
C ASP A 50 -26.30 12.84 -3.66
N GLY A 51 -26.52 11.72 -4.36
CA GLY A 51 -25.45 10.73 -4.64
C GLY A 51 -24.20 11.30 -5.29
N ALA A 52 -24.34 12.18 -6.28
CA ALA A 52 -23.19 12.80 -6.95
C ALA A 52 -22.40 13.73 -6.01
N MET A 53 -23.07 14.54 -5.20
CA MET A 53 -22.45 15.43 -4.23
C MET A 53 -21.83 14.64 -3.06
N ALA A 54 -22.52 13.60 -2.61
CA ALA A 54 -22.03 12.69 -1.58
C ALA A 54 -20.74 11.98 -2.04
N LEU A 55 -20.74 11.42 -3.25
CA LEU A 55 -19.57 10.74 -3.82
C LEU A 55 -18.39 11.71 -3.99
N THR A 56 -18.65 12.94 -4.44
CA THR A 56 -17.63 13.99 -4.56
C THR A 56 -17.09 14.37 -3.17
N GLY A 57 -17.97 14.55 -2.18
CA GLY A 57 -17.57 14.87 -0.81
C GLY A 57 -16.69 13.79 -0.17
N VAL A 58 -17.07 12.52 -0.31
CA VAL A 58 -16.24 11.39 0.15
C VAL A 58 -14.92 11.30 -0.63
N GLY A 59 -14.94 11.62 -1.92
CA GLY A 59 -13.72 11.70 -2.74
C GLY A 59 -12.68 12.69 -2.18
N VAL A 60 -13.13 13.83 -1.66
CA VAL A 60 -12.25 14.83 -1.01
C VAL A 60 -11.64 14.31 0.29
N CYS A 61 -12.26 13.34 0.96
CA CYS A 61 -11.69 12.70 2.15
C CYS A 61 -10.53 11.74 1.84
N MET A 62 -10.39 11.28 0.58
CA MET A 62 -9.41 10.25 0.21
C MET A 62 -7.96 10.61 0.55
N PRO A 63 -7.44 11.82 0.30
CA PRO A 63 -6.09 12.18 0.70
C PRO A 63 -5.85 12.04 2.20
N LEU A 64 -6.82 12.40 3.04
CA LEU A 64 -6.72 12.26 4.49
C LEU A 64 -6.73 10.79 4.92
N ILE A 65 -7.58 9.97 4.30
CA ILE A 65 -7.62 8.51 4.53
C ILE A 65 -6.29 7.86 4.12
N MET A 66 -5.68 8.29 3.01
CA MET A 66 -4.36 7.83 2.59
C MET A 66 -3.27 8.20 3.58
N VAL A 67 -3.32 9.40 4.16
CA VAL A 67 -2.39 9.80 5.24
C VAL A 67 -2.53 8.90 6.45
N VAL A 68 -3.76 8.61 6.89
CA VAL A 68 -4.01 7.66 8.00
C VAL A 68 -3.39 6.29 7.67
N SER A 69 -3.62 5.76 6.47
CA SER A 69 -3.04 4.48 6.04
C SER A 69 -1.52 4.52 5.95
N ALA A 70 -0.93 5.65 5.52
CA ALA A 70 0.51 5.83 5.46
C ALA A 70 1.18 5.76 6.85
N PHE A 71 0.54 6.32 7.89
CA PHE A 71 1.02 6.19 9.26
C PHE A 71 0.92 4.75 9.79
N ALA A 72 -0.13 4.01 9.44
CA ALA A 72 -0.19 2.58 9.73
C ALA A 72 0.95 1.82 9.07
N ALA A 73 1.21 2.10 7.79
CA ALA A 73 2.29 1.50 7.02
C ALA A 73 3.69 1.87 7.57
N LEU A 74 3.87 3.11 8.05
CA LEU A 74 5.12 3.57 8.68
C LEU A 74 5.57 2.64 9.80
N ILE A 75 4.64 2.26 10.67
CA ILE A 75 4.95 1.44 11.84
C ILE A 75 4.99 -0.05 11.47
N SER A 76 4.03 -0.53 10.69
CA SER A 76 3.88 -1.94 10.39
C SER A 76 4.91 -2.47 9.40
N ASN A 77 5.16 -1.76 8.31
CA ASN A 77 6.13 -2.20 7.28
C ASN A 77 7.59 -2.08 7.74
N GLY A 78 7.83 -1.42 8.87
CA GLY A 78 9.12 -1.45 9.51
C GLY A 78 9.19 -2.48 10.65
N GLY A 79 8.15 -2.55 11.46
CA GLY A 79 8.09 -3.43 12.64
C GLY A 79 7.97 -4.92 12.28
N ALA A 80 7.10 -5.25 11.32
CA ALA A 80 6.84 -6.63 10.93
C ALA A 80 8.07 -7.35 10.35
N PRO A 81 8.83 -6.81 9.38
CA PRO A 81 10.06 -7.44 8.91
C PRO A 81 11.11 -7.60 10.02
N ARG A 82 11.25 -6.61 10.90
CA ARG A 82 12.20 -6.68 12.03
C ARG A 82 11.82 -7.79 13.01
N ALA A 83 10.54 -7.91 13.34
CA ALA A 83 10.06 -9.00 14.18
C ALA A 83 10.35 -10.36 13.54
N THR A 84 10.16 -10.50 12.22
CA THR A 84 10.46 -11.74 11.49
C THR A 84 11.95 -12.05 11.45
N ILE A 85 12.82 -11.04 11.30
CA ILE A 85 14.28 -11.22 11.41
C ILE A 85 14.67 -11.74 12.80
N PHE A 86 14.08 -11.18 13.88
CA PHE A 86 14.32 -11.67 15.24
C PHE A 86 13.80 -13.10 15.44
N MET A 87 12.67 -13.46 14.82
CA MET A 87 12.17 -14.84 14.80
C MET A 87 13.20 -15.79 14.16
N GLY A 88 13.74 -15.41 13.00
CA GLY A 88 14.77 -16.18 12.31
C GLY A 88 16.06 -16.35 13.13
N LYS A 89 16.40 -15.35 13.95
CA LYS A 89 17.54 -15.41 14.89
C LYS A 89 17.25 -16.26 16.13
N GLY A 90 16.03 -16.74 16.33
CA GLY A 90 15.60 -17.40 17.55
C GLY A 90 15.37 -16.46 18.74
N GLU A 91 15.42 -15.15 18.52
CA GLU A 91 15.24 -14.10 19.56
C GLU A 91 13.76 -13.74 19.73
N LYS A 92 12.94 -14.72 20.15
CA LYS A 92 11.48 -14.58 20.26
C LYS A 92 11.05 -13.42 21.16
N ASP A 93 11.75 -13.19 22.27
CA ASP A 93 11.41 -12.08 23.20
C ASP A 93 11.57 -10.70 22.51
N LYS A 94 12.62 -10.52 21.69
CA LYS A 94 12.80 -9.27 20.93
C LYS A 94 11.74 -9.12 19.85
N ALA A 95 11.34 -10.21 19.20
CA ALA A 95 10.28 -10.20 18.21
C ALA A 95 8.92 -9.82 18.86
N GLU A 96 8.56 -10.41 20.00
CA GLU A 96 7.34 -10.08 20.75
C GLU A 96 7.38 -8.64 21.30
N LYS A 97 8.53 -8.14 21.76
CA LYS A 97 8.71 -6.74 22.16
C LYS A 97 8.52 -5.79 20.99
N THR A 98 9.00 -6.15 19.79
CA THR A 98 8.78 -5.35 18.57
C THR A 98 7.28 -5.27 18.26
N LEU A 99 6.55 -6.37 18.30
CA LEU A 99 5.10 -6.42 18.14
C LEU A 99 4.38 -5.52 19.15
N GLY A 100 4.70 -5.68 20.45
CA GLY A 100 4.06 -4.91 21.53
C GLY A 100 4.34 -3.41 21.45
N ASN A 101 5.58 -3.02 21.12
CA ASN A 101 5.95 -1.62 20.93
C ASN A 101 5.25 -1.00 19.72
N CYS A 102 5.18 -1.71 18.57
CA CYS A 102 4.44 -1.25 17.40
C CYS A 102 2.95 -1.12 17.69
N PHE A 103 2.35 -2.04 18.45
CA PHE A 103 0.95 -1.97 18.86
C PHE A 103 0.67 -0.70 19.68
N CYS A 104 1.47 -0.41 20.71
CA CYS A 104 1.31 0.81 21.50
C CYS A 104 1.54 2.08 20.66
N THR A 105 2.54 2.06 19.77
CA THR A 105 2.81 3.19 18.88
C THR A 105 1.62 3.43 17.95
N GLN A 106 1.00 2.38 17.41
CA GLN A 106 -0.22 2.50 16.58
C GLN A 106 -1.38 3.13 17.36
N ILE A 107 -1.59 2.76 18.61
CA ILE A 107 -2.62 3.39 19.47
C ILE A 107 -2.34 4.87 19.65
N ILE A 108 -1.10 5.23 20.02
CA ILE A 108 -0.73 6.64 20.24
C ILE A 108 -0.91 7.44 18.96
N VAL A 109 -0.41 6.96 17.84
CA VAL A 109 -0.54 7.62 16.54
C VAL A 109 -2.02 7.74 16.15
N SER A 110 -2.85 6.71 16.38
CA SER A 110 -4.28 6.78 16.08
C SER A 110 -4.99 7.85 16.89
N LEU A 111 -4.68 8.00 18.19
CA LEU A 111 -5.25 9.04 19.04
C LEU A 111 -4.83 10.44 18.59
N ILE A 112 -3.55 10.63 18.23
CA ILE A 112 -3.04 11.89 17.69
C ILE A 112 -3.74 12.21 16.38
N LEU A 113 -3.85 11.25 15.44
CA LEU A 113 -4.53 11.44 14.17
C LEU A 113 -6.02 11.74 14.37
N THR A 114 -6.70 11.04 15.29
CA THR A 114 -8.11 11.33 15.60
C THR A 114 -8.28 12.77 16.10
N ALA A 115 -7.46 13.20 17.06
CA ALA A 115 -7.50 14.57 17.58
C ALA A 115 -7.21 15.60 16.46
N PHE A 116 -6.20 15.36 15.65
CA PHE A 116 -5.80 16.22 14.54
C PHE A 116 -6.92 16.34 13.48
N LEU A 117 -7.50 15.20 13.07
CA LEU A 117 -8.56 15.17 12.07
C LEU A 117 -9.83 15.84 12.59
N LEU A 118 -10.25 15.60 13.85
CA LEU A 118 -11.43 16.24 14.41
C LEU A 118 -11.24 17.74 14.61
N ALA A 119 -10.07 18.19 15.06
CA ALA A 119 -9.79 19.60 15.30
C ALA A 119 -9.73 20.42 14.00
N GLY A 120 -9.19 19.83 12.91
CA GLY A 120 -8.95 20.51 11.65
C GLY A 120 -9.87 20.08 10.50
N ASN A 121 -10.88 19.23 10.75
CA ASN A 121 -11.68 18.56 9.73
C ASN A 121 -12.11 19.48 8.58
N ARG A 122 -12.87 20.50 8.89
CA ARG A 122 -13.43 21.41 7.88
C ARG A 122 -12.34 22.19 7.13
N GLY A 123 -11.30 22.64 7.84
CA GLY A 123 -10.17 23.36 7.24
C GLY A 123 -9.38 22.48 6.27
N PHE A 124 -9.10 21.23 6.64
CA PHE A 124 -8.39 20.30 5.77
C PHE A 124 -9.23 19.94 4.53
N LEU A 125 -10.51 19.67 4.71
CA LEU A 125 -11.39 19.32 3.59
C LEU A 125 -11.51 20.47 2.58
N LEU A 126 -11.63 21.72 3.05
CA LEU A 126 -11.63 22.90 2.18
C LEU A 126 -10.28 23.04 1.46
N ALA A 127 -9.17 22.83 2.15
CA ALA A 127 -7.83 22.87 1.54
C ALA A 127 -7.62 21.77 0.48
N PHE A 128 -8.28 20.62 0.64
CA PHE A 128 -8.25 19.52 -0.33
C PHE A 128 -9.34 19.63 -1.43
N GLY A 129 -10.08 20.72 -1.49
CA GLY A 129 -10.95 21.04 -2.61
C GLY A 129 -12.45 20.77 -2.37
N ALA A 130 -12.90 20.65 -1.12
CA ALA A 130 -14.32 20.63 -0.83
C ALA A 130 -14.96 21.99 -1.19
N SER A 131 -16.10 21.95 -1.88
CA SER A 131 -16.93 23.12 -2.15
C SER A 131 -17.95 23.36 -1.03
N GLU A 132 -18.63 24.52 -1.05
CA GLU A 132 -19.73 24.78 -0.10
C GLU A 132 -20.85 23.73 -0.17
N ASN A 133 -21.05 23.13 -1.34
CA ASN A 133 -22.08 22.09 -1.54
C ASN A 133 -21.63 20.70 -1.08
N THR A 134 -20.34 20.40 -1.05
CA THR A 134 -19.81 19.07 -0.73
C THR A 134 -19.20 18.97 0.66
N ILE A 135 -18.89 20.11 1.29
CA ILE A 135 -18.22 20.16 2.60
C ILE A 135 -19.02 19.48 3.71
N SER A 136 -20.35 19.55 3.70
CA SER A 136 -21.20 18.91 4.70
C SER A 136 -21.08 17.39 4.61
N PHE A 137 -21.15 16.81 3.41
CA PHE A 137 -21.00 15.38 3.18
C PHE A 137 -19.61 14.89 3.57
N ALA A 138 -18.58 15.63 3.15
CA ALA A 138 -17.17 15.31 3.48
C ALA A 138 -16.93 15.37 4.99
N ALA A 139 -17.44 16.40 5.69
CA ALA A 139 -17.28 16.56 7.13
C ALA A 139 -18.02 15.47 7.91
N ASP A 140 -19.25 15.14 7.50
CA ASP A 140 -20.05 14.08 8.12
C ASP A 140 -19.37 12.72 8.01
N TYR A 141 -18.81 12.39 6.83
CA TYR A 141 -18.04 11.18 6.64
C TYR A 141 -16.78 11.18 7.51
N MET A 142 -15.99 12.26 7.44
CA MET A 142 -14.69 12.35 8.06
C MET A 142 -14.75 12.36 9.60
N ASN A 143 -15.79 12.98 10.18
CA ASN A 143 -15.99 12.97 11.64
C ASN A 143 -16.16 11.55 12.19
N ILE A 144 -16.97 10.73 11.51
CA ILE A 144 -17.21 9.34 11.92
C ILE A 144 -15.95 8.51 11.67
N TYR A 145 -15.32 8.67 10.49
CA TYR A 145 -14.08 7.97 10.13
C TYR A 145 -12.94 8.30 11.10
N ALA A 146 -12.80 9.57 11.51
CA ALA A 146 -11.76 10.01 12.45
C ALA A 146 -11.88 9.30 13.80
N ILE A 147 -13.09 9.12 14.33
CA ILE A 147 -13.32 8.35 15.56
C ILE A 147 -12.92 6.88 15.37
N GLY A 148 -13.18 6.33 14.17
CA GLY A 148 -12.83 4.95 13.81
C GLY A 148 -11.37 4.73 13.44
N THR A 149 -10.54 5.78 13.38
CA THR A 149 -9.13 5.70 12.96
C THR A 149 -8.33 4.67 13.77
N ILE A 150 -8.64 4.48 15.04
CA ILE A 150 -7.99 3.48 15.89
C ILE A 150 -8.17 2.05 15.34
N PHE A 151 -9.36 1.72 14.88
CA PHE A 151 -9.62 0.40 14.30
C PHE A 151 -8.88 0.21 12.97
N VAL A 152 -8.85 1.26 12.14
CA VAL A 152 -8.11 1.26 10.87
C VAL A 152 -6.61 1.06 11.12
N GLN A 153 -6.03 1.84 12.03
CA GLN A 153 -4.62 1.77 12.39
C GLN A 153 -4.25 0.38 12.92
N LEU A 154 -5.01 -0.14 13.86
CA LEU A 154 -4.75 -1.45 14.45
C LEU A 154 -4.98 -2.60 13.45
N THR A 155 -6.02 -2.52 12.62
CA THR A 155 -6.26 -3.54 11.59
C THR A 155 -5.10 -3.60 10.60
N LEU A 156 -4.76 -2.48 9.97
CA LEU A 156 -3.69 -2.44 8.98
C LEU A 156 -2.32 -2.74 9.62
N GLY A 157 -2.06 -2.12 10.76
CA GLY A 157 -0.78 -2.25 11.44
C GLY A 157 -0.50 -3.65 11.97
N MET A 158 -1.46 -4.25 12.65
CA MET A 158 -1.27 -5.55 13.28
C MET A 158 -1.45 -6.71 12.31
N ASN A 159 -2.25 -6.54 11.25
CA ASN A 159 -2.40 -7.56 10.22
C ASN A 159 -1.08 -7.87 9.50
N ALA A 160 -0.20 -6.87 9.33
CA ALA A 160 1.14 -7.06 8.79
C ALA A 160 1.98 -8.04 9.61
N PHE A 161 1.84 -8.04 10.95
CA PHE A 161 2.53 -9.00 11.81
C PHE A 161 1.97 -10.42 11.71
N ILE A 162 0.71 -10.60 11.34
CA ILE A 162 0.13 -11.91 11.04
C ILE A 162 0.76 -12.47 9.76
N THR A 163 0.82 -11.67 8.70
CA THR A 163 1.48 -12.03 7.44
C THR A 163 2.96 -12.33 7.65
N ALA A 164 3.66 -11.50 8.42
CA ALA A 164 5.08 -11.61 8.72
C ALA A 164 5.46 -12.91 9.44
N GLN A 165 4.52 -13.52 10.18
CA GLN A 165 4.69 -14.84 10.80
C GLN A 165 4.39 -16.00 9.83
N GLY A 166 4.00 -15.72 8.58
CA GLY A 166 3.62 -16.72 7.59
C GLY A 166 2.14 -17.11 7.59
N PHE A 167 1.28 -16.45 8.38
CA PHE A 167 -0.16 -16.72 8.43
C PHE A 167 -0.95 -15.89 7.40
N ALA A 168 -0.50 -15.86 6.14
CA ALA A 168 -1.10 -15.03 5.08
C ALA A 168 -2.59 -15.31 4.86
N ARG A 169 -3.06 -16.57 5.02
CA ARG A 169 -4.50 -16.90 4.95
C ARG A 169 -5.31 -16.24 6.06
N THR A 170 -4.80 -16.23 7.29
CA THR A 170 -5.46 -15.57 8.42
C THR A 170 -5.51 -14.06 8.24
N SER A 171 -4.45 -13.48 7.70
CA SER A 171 -4.38 -12.08 7.31
C SER A 171 -5.40 -11.74 6.22
N MET A 172 -5.49 -12.55 5.16
CA MET A 172 -6.51 -12.39 4.10
C MET A 172 -7.93 -12.47 4.66
N LEU A 173 -8.19 -13.40 5.59
CA LEU A 173 -9.51 -13.54 6.21
C LEU A 173 -9.93 -12.30 7.00
N SER A 174 -9.01 -11.57 7.63
CA SER A 174 -9.35 -10.31 8.30
C SER A 174 -9.84 -9.26 7.30
N VAL A 175 -9.23 -9.18 6.12
CA VAL A 175 -9.65 -8.29 5.04
C VAL A 175 -11.00 -8.72 4.48
N LEU A 176 -11.19 -10.02 4.25
CA LEU A 176 -12.45 -10.57 3.76
C LEU A 176 -13.62 -10.33 4.73
N ILE A 177 -13.41 -10.52 6.04
CA ILE A 177 -14.41 -10.24 7.08
C ILE A 177 -14.81 -8.76 7.01
N GLY A 178 -13.85 -7.86 6.99
CA GLY A 178 -14.13 -6.43 6.87
C GLY A 178 -14.90 -6.08 5.61
N ALA A 179 -14.47 -6.61 4.46
CA ALA A 179 -15.12 -6.37 3.17
C ALA A 179 -16.57 -6.86 3.14
N VAL A 180 -16.83 -8.09 3.60
CA VAL A 180 -18.19 -8.67 3.63
C VAL A 180 -19.10 -7.89 4.56
N ILE A 181 -18.63 -7.54 5.76
CA ILE A 181 -19.41 -6.76 6.71
C ILE A 181 -19.70 -5.36 6.16
N ASN A 182 -18.73 -4.70 5.54
CA ASN A 182 -18.94 -3.39 4.93
C ASN A 182 -19.99 -3.45 3.81
N ILE A 183 -19.85 -4.37 2.85
CA ILE A 183 -20.80 -4.56 1.73
C ILE A 183 -22.22 -4.83 2.23
N VAL A 184 -22.38 -5.55 3.36
CA VAL A 184 -23.70 -5.82 3.95
C VAL A 184 -24.25 -4.65 4.72
N LEU A 185 -23.42 -3.95 5.50
CA LEU A 185 -23.85 -2.82 6.33
C LEU A 185 -24.10 -1.54 5.55
N ASP A 186 -23.38 -1.30 4.45
CA ASP A 186 -23.56 -0.11 3.62
C ASP A 186 -25.03 0.09 3.20
N PRO A 187 -25.69 -0.85 2.49
CA PRO A 187 -27.08 -0.66 2.09
C PRO A 187 -28.03 -0.58 3.28
N VAL A 188 -27.75 -1.24 4.40
CA VAL A 188 -28.58 -1.19 5.61
C VAL A 188 -28.55 0.22 6.22
N PHE A 189 -27.38 0.81 6.37
CA PHE A 189 -27.26 2.13 7.00
C PHE A 189 -27.55 3.26 6.01
N ILE A 190 -27.09 3.17 4.76
CA ILE A 190 -27.27 4.20 3.75
C ILE A 190 -28.75 4.32 3.38
N PHE A 191 -29.39 3.21 3.02
CA PHE A 191 -30.76 3.18 2.49
C PHE A 191 -31.79 2.74 3.53
N GLY A 192 -31.51 1.66 4.30
CA GLY A 192 -32.44 1.10 5.27
C GLY A 192 -32.73 2.05 6.43
N PHE A 193 -31.72 2.66 7.02
CA PHE A 193 -31.85 3.67 8.07
C PHE A 193 -31.84 5.10 7.53
N GLY A 194 -31.64 5.31 6.23
CA GLY A 194 -31.64 6.64 5.61
C GLY A 194 -30.51 7.55 6.09
N MET A 195 -29.38 6.98 6.58
CA MET A 195 -28.28 7.76 7.14
C MET A 195 -27.39 8.39 6.07
N GLY A 196 -27.54 8.01 4.78
CA GLY A 196 -26.74 8.54 3.68
C GLY A 196 -25.23 8.35 3.92
N VAL A 197 -24.45 9.41 3.72
CA VAL A 197 -22.97 9.37 3.87
C VAL A 197 -22.51 8.99 5.29
N LYS A 198 -23.26 9.39 6.33
CA LYS A 198 -22.97 8.97 7.71
C LYS A 198 -23.09 7.46 7.88
N GLY A 199 -24.05 6.85 7.17
CA GLY A 199 -24.24 5.40 7.15
C GLY A 199 -23.05 4.68 6.54
N ALA A 200 -22.52 5.15 5.42
CA ALA A 200 -21.32 4.62 4.78
C ALA A 200 -20.09 4.70 5.70
N ALA A 201 -19.87 5.85 6.33
CA ALA A 201 -18.78 6.02 7.28
C ALA A 201 -18.91 5.07 8.48
N LEU A 202 -20.11 4.92 9.03
CA LEU A 202 -20.37 4.02 10.16
C LEU A 202 -20.17 2.56 9.77
N ALA A 203 -20.64 2.14 8.60
CA ALA A 203 -20.40 0.79 8.08
C ALA A 203 -18.91 0.49 7.92
N THR A 204 -18.14 1.44 7.39
CA THR A 204 -16.69 1.34 7.27
C THR A 204 -16.02 1.19 8.66
N VAL A 205 -16.37 2.01 9.63
CA VAL A 205 -15.80 1.94 10.99
C VAL A 205 -16.14 0.62 11.67
N LEU A 206 -17.39 0.16 11.59
CA LEU A 206 -17.80 -1.10 12.18
C LEU A 206 -17.13 -2.32 11.53
N SER A 207 -17.00 -2.31 10.21
CA SER A 207 -16.29 -3.36 9.48
C SER A 207 -14.82 -3.43 9.87
N GLN A 208 -14.17 -2.28 10.02
CA GLN A 208 -12.79 -2.20 10.51
C GLN A 208 -12.67 -2.63 11.98
N ALA A 209 -13.66 -2.33 12.83
CA ALA A 209 -13.69 -2.80 14.21
C ALA A 209 -13.79 -4.34 14.27
N CYS A 210 -14.62 -4.97 13.44
CA CYS A 210 -14.72 -6.42 13.37
C CYS A 210 -13.40 -7.06 12.88
N SER A 211 -12.78 -6.48 11.85
CA SER A 211 -11.45 -6.91 11.37
C SER A 211 -10.39 -6.76 12.47
N CYS A 212 -10.42 -5.65 13.21
CA CYS A 212 -9.52 -5.38 14.33
C CYS A 212 -9.67 -6.45 15.43
N ILE A 213 -10.89 -6.79 15.80
CA ILE A 213 -11.17 -7.85 16.80
C ILE A 213 -10.59 -9.18 16.34
N TRP A 214 -10.79 -9.55 15.04
CA TRP A 214 -10.21 -10.76 14.47
C TRP A 214 -8.69 -10.78 14.57
N VAL A 215 -8.03 -9.71 14.14
CA VAL A 215 -6.57 -9.56 14.18
C VAL A 215 -6.03 -9.66 15.59
N LEU A 216 -6.62 -8.93 16.54
CA LEU A 216 -6.18 -8.94 17.92
C LEU A 216 -6.46 -10.28 18.61
N ALA A 217 -7.61 -10.90 18.35
CA ALA A 217 -7.94 -12.23 18.88
C ALA A 217 -6.92 -13.28 18.40
N PHE A 218 -6.48 -13.20 17.15
CA PHE A 218 -5.42 -14.08 16.65
C PHE A 218 -4.08 -13.82 17.35
N LEU A 219 -3.63 -12.56 17.44
CA LEU A 219 -2.35 -12.19 18.06
C LEU A 219 -2.29 -12.43 19.58
N CYS A 220 -3.43 -12.41 20.27
CA CYS A 220 -3.54 -12.80 21.68
C CYS A 220 -3.70 -14.31 21.86
N GLY A 221 -4.08 -15.03 20.81
CA GLY A 221 -4.40 -16.46 20.82
C GLY A 221 -3.21 -17.38 21.02
N LYS A 222 -3.48 -18.71 20.97
CA LYS A 222 -2.45 -19.75 21.14
C LYS A 222 -1.80 -20.20 19.82
N LYS A 223 -2.42 -19.86 18.68
CA LYS A 223 -1.98 -20.31 17.34
C LYS A 223 -0.90 -19.42 16.72
N THR A 224 -0.70 -18.22 17.25
CA THR A 224 0.32 -17.27 16.78
C THR A 224 1.69 -17.62 17.34
N HIS A 225 2.75 -17.42 16.53
CA HIS A 225 4.13 -17.58 17.01
C HIS A 225 4.57 -16.42 17.91
N LEU A 226 4.16 -15.19 17.55
CA LEU A 226 4.40 -13.98 18.33
C LEU A 226 3.12 -13.55 19.01
N ARG A 227 3.13 -13.54 20.33
CA ARG A 227 1.95 -13.13 21.13
C ARG A 227 2.04 -11.69 21.56
N LEU A 228 0.90 -11.02 21.44
CA LEU A 228 0.71 -9.72 22.05
C LEU A 228 0.54 -9.91 23.57
N LYS A 229 1.55 -9.50 24.34
CA LYS A 229 1.59 -9.64 25.81
C LYS A 229 1.71 -8.26 26.43
N GLY A 230 0.93 -7.99 27.49
CA GLY A 230 0.95 -6.71 28.20
C GLY A 230 2.35 -6.29 28.70
N LYS A 231 3.18 -7.25 29.14
CA LYS A 231 4.56 -6.97 29.57
C LYS A 231 5.47 -6.40 28.45
N ASN A 232 5.13 -6.65 27.18
CA ASN A 232 5.90 -6.21 26.00
C ASN A 232 5.40 -4.89 25.43
N MET A 233 4.39 -4.26 26.04
CA MET A 233 3.79 -2.99 25.62
C MET A 233 4.50 -1.76 26.19
N VAL A 234 5.61 -1.93 26.88
CA VAL A 234 6.43 -0.81 27.37
C VAL A 234 7.20 -0.21 26.20
N LEU A 235 6.96 1.07 25.92
CA LEU A 235 7.59 1.78 24.82
C LEU A 235 9.11 1.89 25.03
N GLN A 236 9.86 1.41 24.03
CA GLN A 236 11.31 1.46 24.00
C GLN A 236 11.79 2.14 22.70
N ALA A 237 12.40 3.30 22.83
CA ALA A 237 12.91 4.06 21.69
C ALA A 237 13.87 3.26 20.82
N SER A 238 14.69 2.39 21.43
CA SER A 238 15.61 1.48 20.73
C SER A 238 14.92 0.46 19.81
N ILE A 239 13.65 0.17 20.03
CA ILE A 239 12.82 -0.73 19.19
C ILE A 239 12.03 0.08 18.18
N ILE A 240 11.44 1.21 18.61
CA ILE A 240 10.52 2.02 17.80
C ILE A 240 11.27 2.74 16.69
N TRP A 241 12.37 3.45 16.99
CA TRP A 241 13.09 4.24 15.99
C TRP A 241 13.61 3.42 14.80
N PRO A 242 14.25 2.26 14.97
CA PRO A 242 14.63 1.44 13.82
C PRO A 242 13.45 0.88 13.04
N SER A 243 12.29 0.65 13.68
CA SER A 243 11.08 0.23 12.99
C SER A 243 10.49 1.37 12.17
N ILE A 244 10.39 2.58 12.73
CA ILE A 244 9.96 3.78 12.00
C ILE A 244 10.91 4.05 10.83
N ALA A 245 12.22 4.01 11.05
CA ALA A 245 13.21 4.22 9.99
C ALA A 245 13.02 3.27 8.80
N LEU A 246 12.75 1.99 9.07
CA LEU A 246 12.51 1.01 8.01
C LEU A 246 11.18 1.23 7.29
N GLY A 247 10.14 1.64 8.00
CA GLY A 247 8.81 1.93 7.43
C GLY A 247 8.73 3.26 6.70
N THR A 248 9.69 4.17 6.91
CA THR A 248 9.70 5.53 6.31
C THR A 248 9.65 5.49 4.78
N ALA A 249 10.27 4.51 4.14
CA ALA A 249 10.22 4.38 2.69
C ALA A 249 8.78 4.19 2.17
N MET A 250 8.01 3.31 2.80
CA MET A 250 6.61 3.06 2.43
C MET A 250 5.73 4.26 2.76
N PHE A 251 5.99 4.93 3.88
CA PHE A 251 5.32 6.19 4.23
C PHE A 251 5.54 7.26 3.16
N ILE A 252 6.79 7.47 2.74
CA ILE A 252 7.16 8.42 1.68
C ILE A 252 6.44 8.05 0.38
N MET A 253 6.45 6.78 0.00
CA MET A 253 5.78 6.32 -1.22
C MET A 253 4.28 6.62 -1.21
N GLN A 254 3.59 6.33 -0.11
CA GLN A 254 2.14 6.57 -0.01
C GLN A 254 1.80 8.06 0.15
N ALA A 255 2.50 8.78 1.02
CA ALA A 255 2.23 10.18 1.26
C ALA A 255 2.55 11.07 0.04
N SER A 256 3.55 10.70 -0.77
CA SER A 256 3.92 11.44 -1.97
C SER A 256 2.90 11.32 -3.11
N GLU A 257 2.05 10.30 -3.12
CA GLU A 257 1.08 10.09 -4.22
C GLU A 257 0.12 11.29 -4.39
N SER A 258 -0.36 11.86 -3.28
CA SER A 258 -1.23 13.03 -3.32
C SER A 258 -0.52 14.26 -3.91
N VAL A 259 0.74 14.50 -3.53
CA VAL A 259 1.54 15.62 -4.05
C VAL A 259 1.79 15.44 -5.54
N ILE A 260 2.21 14.24 -5.95
CA ILE A 260 2.50 13.90 -7.35
C ILE A 260 1.24 14.03 -8.20
N SER A 261 0.07 13.58 -7.71
CA SER A 261 -1.20 13.71 -8.42
C SER A 261 -1.55 15.18 -8.67
N VAL A 262 -1.37 16.06 -7.68
CA VAL A 262 -1.59 17.50 -7.83
C VAL A 262 -0.63 18.09 -8.88
N CYS A 263 0.64 17.71 -8.86
CA CYS A 263 1.63 18.18 -9.82
C CYS A 263 1.32 17.73 -11.25
N PHE A 264 0.93 16.46 -11.44
CA PHE A 264 0.48 15.96 -12.73
C PHE A 264 -0.74 16.69 -13.23
N ASN A 265 -1.79 16.80 -12.41
CA ASN A 265 -3.05 17.45 -12.80
C ASN A 265 -2.84 18.92 -13.14
N SER A 266 -2.05 19.66 -12.35
CA SER A 266 -1.72 21.06 -12.60
C SER A 266 -0.96 21.24 -13.93
N SER A 267 0.02 20.39 -14.20
CA SER A 267 0.80 20.44 -15.44
C SER A 267 -0.06 20.03 -16.65
N LEU A 268 -0.86 18.96 -16.52
CA LEU A 268 -1.73 18.49 -17.60
C LEU A 268 -2.85 19.45 -17.92
N LEU A 269 -3.44 20.10 -16.90
CA LEU A 269 -4.46 21.13 -17.11
C LEU A 269 -3.90 22.30 -17.95
N ARG A 270 -2.66 22.71 -17.65
CA ARG A 270 -1.99 23.79 -18.37
C ARG A 270 -1.71 23.45 -19.84
N TYR A 271 -1.30 22.23 -20.15
CA TYR A 271 -0.82 21.84 -21.49
C TYR A 271 -1.82 21.04 -22.33
N GLY A 272 -2.79 20.38 -21.70
CA GLY A 272 -3.75 19.50 -22.38
C GLY A 272 -5.21 19.69 -21.98
N GLY A 273 -5.48 20.61 -21.04
CA GLY A 273 -6.83 20.90 -20.58
C GLY A 273 -7.52 19.74 -19.86
N ASP A 274 -8.84 19.82 -19.75
CA ASP A 274 -9.67 18.86 -19.00
C ASP A 274 -9.59 17.43 -19.56
N MET A 275 -9.40 17.27 -20.87
CA MET A 275 -9.25 15.97 -21.50
C MET A 275 -8.00 15.23 -21.01
N ALA A 276 -6.90 15.95 -20.85
CA ALA A 276 -5.66 15.37 -20.33
C ALA A 276 -5.79 14.99 -18.84
N VAL A 277 -6.43 15.82 -18.04
CA VAL A 277 -6.69 15.50 -16.61
C VAL A 277 -7.63 14.30 -16.49
N GLY A 278 -8.68 14.24 -17.31
CA GLY A 278 -9.60 13.10 -17.37
C GLY A 278 -8.89 11.81 -17.76
N ALA A 279 -8.01 11.86 -18.77
CA ALA A 279 -7.17 10.73 -19.14
C ALA A 279 -6.26 10.30 -17.99
N MET A 280 -5.63 11.23 -17.25
CA MET A 280 -4.76 10.90 -16.11
C MET A 280 -5.48 10.10 -15.03
N THR A 281 -6.74 10.40 -14.78
CA THR A 281 -7.56 9.61 -13.83
C THR A 281 -7.69 8.15 -14.25
N ILE A 282 -7.83 7.89 -15.55
CA ILE A 282 -7.88 6.52 -16.09
C ILE A 282 -6.49 5.87 -16.01
N LEU A 283 -5.44 6.60 -16.39
CA LEU A 283 -4.06 6.10 -16.35
C LEU A 283 -3.67 5.65 -14.93
N THR A 284 -3.94 6.48 -13.93
CA THR A 284 -3.65 6.18 -12.53
C THR A 284 -4.45 4.98 -12.02
N SER A 285 -5.71 4.84 -12.45
CA SER A 285 -6.53 3.70 -12.10
C SER A 285 -5.97 2.40 -12.69
N VAL A 286 -5.58 2.40 -13.96
CA VAL A 286 -4.93 1.24 -14.60
C VAL A 286 -3.60 0.91 -13.91
N MET A 287 -2.80 1.92 -13.55
CA MET A 287 -1.54 1.73 -12.82
C MET A 287 -1.77 1.09 -11.45
N GLN A 288 -2.80 1.53 -10.70
CA GLN A 288 -3.14 0.93 -9.41
C GLN A 288 -3.52 -0.55 -9.55
N PHE A 289 -4.32 -0.91 -10.56
CA PHE A 289 -4.61 -2.32 -10.87
C PHE A 289 -3.35 -3.14 -11.11
N ALA A 290 -2.36 -2.54 -11.77
CA ALA A 290 -1.08 -3.16 -12.03
C ALA A 290 -0.24 -3.39 -10.77
N LEU A 291 -0.27 -2.42 -9.86
CA LEU A 291 0.58 -2.42 -8.66
C LEU A 291 0.09 -3.36 -7.56
N LEU A 292 -1.23 -3.57 -7.43
CA LEU A 292 -1.81 -4.37 -6.35
C LEU A 292 -1.30 -5.82 -6.33
N PRO A 293 -1.26 -6.58 -7.44
CA PRO A 293 -0.67 -7.91 -7.45
C PRO A 293 0.82 -7.93 -7.11
N LEU A 294 1.61 -6.97 -7.61
CA LEU A 294 3.03 -6.85 -7.31
C LEU A 294 3.26 -6.59 -5.81
N GLN A 295 2.45 -5.72 -5.20
CA GLN A 295 2.49 -5.48 -3.76
C GLN A 295 2.13 -6.73 -2.96
N GLY A 296 1.10 -7.46 -3.40
CA GLY A 296 0.69 -8.73 -2.77
C GLY A 296 1.77 -9.80 -2.86
N LEU A 297 2.44 -9.93 -4.01
CA LEU A 297 3.58 -10.84 -4.22
C LEU A 297 4.74 -10.49 -3.28
N GLY A 298 5.09 -9.20 -3.21
CA GLY A 298 6.13 -8.71 -2.30
C GLY A 298 5.80 -8.97 -0.83
N GLN A 299 4.58 -8.71 -0.39
CA GLN A 299 4.12 -8.99 0.98
C GLN A 299 4.17 -10.49 1.31
N GLY A 300 3.89 -11.36 0.34
CA GLY A 300 4.02 -12.80 0.50
C GLY A 300 5.47 -13.28 0.57
N ALA A 301 6.38 -12.63 -0.15
CA ALA A 301 7.81 -12.96 -0.14
C ALA A 301 8.53 -12.43 1.11
N GLN A 302 8.06 -11.33 1.69
CA GLN A 302 8.69 -10.66 2.82
C GLN A 302 9.00 -11.59 4.01
N PRO A 303 8.06 -12.40 4.54
CA PRO A 303 8.35 -13.27 5.67
C PRO A 303 9.42 -14.32 5.34
N ILE A 304 9.47 -14.80 4.08
CA ILE A 304 10.46 -15.78 3.65
C ILE A 304 11.87 -15.16 3.68
N ILE A 305 12.02 -13.98 3.07
CA ILE A 305 13.31 -13.28 3.01
C ILE A 305 13.75 -12.86 4.41
N SER A 306 12.88 -12.22 5.20
CA SER A 306 13.20 -11.69 6.53
C SER A 306 13.56 -12.78 7.52
N TYR A 307 12.80 -13.88 7.55
CA TYR A 307 13.09 -15.01 8.44
C TYR A 307 14.41 -15.68 8.11
N ASN A 308 14.62 -16.04 6.84
CA ASN A 308 15.83 -16.73 6.41
C ASN A 308 17.07 -15.83 6.50
N TYR A 309 16.92 -14.52 6.37
CA TYR A 309 17.97 -13.55 6.68
C TYR A 309 18.37 -13.61 8.15
N GLY A 310 17.39 -13.63 9.07
CA GLY A 310 17.63 -13.79 10.50
C GLY A 310 18.26 -15.13 10.86
N ALA A 311 17.84 -16.21 10.20
CA ALA A 311 18.34 -17.58 10.38
C ALA A 311 19.69 -17.84 9.70
N LYS A 312 20.32 -16.84 9.10
CA LYS A 312 21.60 -16.94 8.37
C LYS A 312 21.57 -17.96 7.20
N ARG A 313 20.44 -18.09 6.51
CA ARG A 313 20.25 -18.97 5.35
C ARG A 313 20.34 -18.19 4.04
N ALA A 314 21.60 -17.86 3.64
CA ALA A 314 21.87 -17.08 2.42
C ALA A 314 21.32 -17.74 1.15
N ASP A 315 21.39 -19.07 1.06
CA ASP A 315 20.84 -19.88 -0.02
C ASP A 315 19.34 -19.59 -0.25
N ARG A 316 18.55 -19.62 0.83
CA ARG A 316 17.09 -19.41 0.78
C ARG A 316 16.70 -17.95 0.55
N VAL A 317 17.46 -17.00 1.12
CA VAL A 317 17.28 -15.57 0.85
C VAL A 317 17.47 -15.27 -0.64
N LYS A 318 18.54 -15.84 -1.23
CA LYS A 318 18.84 -15.69 -2.66
C LYS A 318 17.76 -16.32 -3.52
N GLU A 319 17.34 -17.56 -3.22
CA GLU A 319 16.29 -18.26 -3.96
C GLU A 319 14.97 -17.51 -3.90
N ALA A 320 14.54 -17.06 -2.71
CA ALA A 320 13.30 -16.30 -2.53
C ALA A 320 13.30 -14.99 -3.30
N TYR A 321 14.40 -14.24 -3.25
CA TYR A 321 14.51 -12.98 -3.99
C TYR A 321 14.46 -13.19 -5.51
N PHE A 322 15.23 -14.13 -6.05
CA PHE A 322 15.24 -14.36 -7.50
C PHE A 322 13.94 -14.94 -8.02
N LEU A 323 13.24 -15.74 -7.20
CA LEU A 323 11.91 -16.23 -7.55
C LEU A 323 10.89 -15.10 -7.57
N LEU A 324 10.88 -14.22 -6.54
CA LEU A 324 10.05 -13.01 -6.52
C LEU A 324 10.33 -12.14 -7.76
N LEU A 325 11.60 -11.86 -8.04
CA LEU A 325 12.02 -11.06 -9.19
C LEU A 325 11.49 -11.63 -10.51
N LYS A 326 11.61 -12.95 -10.72
CA LYS A 326 11.12 -13.62 -11.93
C LYS A 326 9.60 -13.49 -12.08
N ILE A 327 8.86 -13.66 -10.98
CA ILE A 327 7.40 -13.56 -10.99
C ILE A 327 6.96 -12.09 -11.23
N ASP A 328 7.57 -11.14 -10.54
CA ASP A 328 7.26 -9.71 -10.67
C ASP A 328 7.56 -9.20 -12.10
N VAL A 329 8.70 -9.57 -12.67
CA VAL A 329 9.07 -9.23 -14.05
C VAL A 329 8.15 -9.93 -15.05
N GLY A 330 7.84 -11.20 -14.85
CA GLY A 330 6.93 -11.94 -15.69
C GLY A 330 5.51 -11.34 -15.70
N PHE A 331 4.99 -10.99 -14.52
CA PHE A 331 3.70 -10.31 -14.38
C PHE A 331 3.72 -8.92 -15.06
N SER A 332 4.76 -8.13 -14.81
CA SER A 332 4.94 -6.81 -15.42
C SER A 332 5.02 -6.89 -16.96
N PHE A 333 5.69 -7.93 -17.51
CA PHE A 333 5.75 -8.17 -18.94
C PHE A 333 4.36 -8.48 -19.53
N VAL A 334 3.59 -9.38 -18.89
CA VAL A 334 2.25 -9.74 -19.36
C VAL A 334 1.33 -8.52 -19.34
N LEU A 335 1.36 -7.75 -18.27
CA LEU A 335 0.54 -6.54 -18.16
C LEU A 335 0.95 -5.48 -19.19
N TRP A 336 2.26 -5.25 -19.37
CA TRP A 336 2.78 -4.37 -20.40
C TRP A 336 2.28 -4.78 -21.79
N ALA A 337 2.41 -6.05 -22.13
CA ALA A 337 1.96 -6.59 -23.42
C ALA A 337 0.45 -6.38 -23.63
N LEU A 338 -0.37 -6.61 -22.60
CA LEU A 338 -1.81 -6.38 -22.69
C LEU A 338 -2.16 -4.91 -22.89
N VAL A 339 -1.54 -4.00 -22.14
CA VAL A 339 -1.80 -2.56 -22.26
C VAL A 339 -1.29 -2.03 -23.62
N MET A 340 -0.14 -2.48 -24.09
CA MET A 340 0.38 -2.06 -25.40
C MET A 340 -0.47 -2.59 -26.57
N ALA A 341 -1.00 -3.82 -26.45
CA ALA A 341 -1.84 -4.43 -27.47
C ALA A 341 -3.25 -3.83 -27.49
N PHE A 342 -3.87 -3.62 -26.31
CA PHE A 342 -5.27 -3.24 -26.17
C PHE A 342 -5.50 -1.96 -25.34
N PRO A 343 -4.80 -0.85 -25.59
CA PRO A 343 -4.88 0.34 -24.71
C PRO A 343 -6.28 0.96 -24.70
N ARG A 344 -6.97 0.96 -25.86
CA ARG A 344 -8.35 1.47 -25.94
C ARG A 344 -9.36 0.61 -25.17
N ALA A 345 -9.14 -0.69 -25.08
CA ALA A 345 -10.01 -1.57 -24.27
C ALA A 345 -9.90 -1.23 -22.78
N PHE A 346 -8.69 -0.96 -22.29
CA PHE A 346 -8.49 -0.49 -20.91
C PHE A 346 -9.15 0.87 -20.67
N ALA A 347 -9.04 1.82 -21.61
CA ALA A 347 -9.71 3.12 -21.49
C ALA A 347 -11.24 2.98 -21.51
N ALA A 348 -11.79 2.12 -22.38
CA ALA A 348 -13.23 1.88 -22.51
C ALA A 348 -13.87 1.24 -21.26
N MET A 349 -13.08 0.65 -20.36
CA MET A 349 -13.60 0.15 -19.08
C MET A 349 -14.05 1.30 -18.14
N PHE A 350 -13.54 2.52 -18.34
CA PHE A 350 -13.76 3.66 -17.45
C PHE A 350 -14.65 4.74 -18.06
N THR A 351 -14.79 4.81 -19.38
CA THR A 351 -15.58 5.83 -20.06
C THR A 351 -16.16 5.29 -21.36
N SER A 352 -17.32 5.85 -21.76
CA SER A 352 -17.95 5.63 -23.07
C SER A 352 -17.67 6.74 -24.10
N ASP A 353 -16.98 7.80 -23.71
CA ASP A 353 -16.60 8.91 -24.62
C ASP A 353 -15.51 8.46 -25.57
N ALA A 354 -15.84 8.38 -26.86
CA ALA A 354 -14.95 7.93 -27.91
C ALA A 354 -13.69 8.80 -28.06
N ALA A 355 -13.82 10.13 -27.86
CA ALA A 355 -12.69 11.06 -27.95
C ALA A 355 -11.71 10.84 -26.80
N LEU A 356 -12.23 10.70 -25.58
CA LEU A 356 -11.44 10.40 -24.38
C LEU A 356 -10.79 9.01 -24.46
N ILE A 357 -11.49 7.99 -24.98
CA ILE A 357 -10.93 6.65 -25.22
C ILE A 357 -9.74 6.71 -26.18
N ALA A 358 -9.86 7.42 -27.30
CA ALA A 358 -8.81 7.54 -28.29
C ALA A 358 -7.58 8.27 -27.73
N TYR A 359 -7.80 9.38 -27.02
CA TYR A 359 -6.75 10.16 -26.37
C TYR A 359 -6.04 9.34 -25.28
N THR A 360 -6.82 8.74 -24.38
CA THR A 360 -6.32 7.92 -23.28
C THR A 360 -5.57 6.70 -23.77
N GLY A 361 -5.99 6.07 -24.88
CA GLY A 361 -5.29 4.94 -25.47
C GLY A 361 -3.86 5.27 -25.90
N ASN A 362 -3.62 6.48 -26.43
CA ASN A 362 -2.28 6.95 -26.75
C ASN A 362 -1.48 7.29 -25.49
N ALA A 363 -2.10 7.96 -24.52
CA ALA A 363 -1.49 8.32 -23.26
C ALA A 363 -1.09 7.07 -22.44
N LEU A 364 -1.92 6.00 -22.42
CA LEU A 364 -1.63 4.73 -21.76
C LEU A 364 -0.34 4.08 -22.28
N ARG A 365 -0.15 4.06 -23.60
CA ARG A 365 1.07 3.50 -24.20
C ARG A 365 2.32 4.22 -23.73
N ILE A 366 2.24 5.54 -23.59
CA ILE A 366 3.37 6.36 -23.12
C ILE A 366 3.56 6.15 -21.61
N TYR A 367 2.53 6.37 -20.82
CA TYR A 367 2.60 6.38 -19.37
C TYR A 367 3.01 5.02 -18.76
N LEU A 368 2.52 3.91 -19.32
CA LEU A 368 2.82 2.55 -18.86
C LEU A 368 3.94 1.86 -19.66
N MET A 369 4.69 2.60 -20.47
CA MET A 369 5.77 2.02 -21.29
C MET A 369 6.84 1.33 -20.44
N ALA A 370 7.20 1.91 -19.30
CA ALA A 370 8.23 1.38 -18.40
C ALA A 370 7.71 0.33 -17.40
N ILE A 371 6.41 0.01 -17.37
CA ILE A 371 5.88 -0.98 -16.44
C ILE A 371 6.52 -2.36 -16.63
N LEU A 372 7.01 -2.64 -17.84
CA LEU A 372 7.78 -3.83 -18.17
C LEU A 372 8.93 -4.10 -17.18
N ILE A 373 9.64 -3.05 -16.79
CA ILE A 373 10.80 -3.15 -15.89
C ILE A 373 10.45 -2.81 -14.44
N PHE A 374 9.22 -2.36 -14.18
CA PHE A 374 8.81 -1.90 -12.86
C PHE A 374 8.77 -3.04 -11.82
N GLY A 375 8.57 -4.28 -12.26
CA GLY A 375 8.70 -5.47 -11.39
C GLY A 375 10.07 -5.58 -10.72
N ILE A 376 11.15 -5.12 -11.38
CA ILE A 376 12.49 -5.08 -10.78
C ILE A 376 12.53 -4.09 -9.61
N GLN A 377 11.92 -2.89 -9.79
CA GLN A 377 11.82 -1.88 -8.74
C GLN A 377 11.11 -2.43 -7.51
N MET A 378 9.96 -3.09 -7.71
CA MET A 378 9.16 -3.64 -6.63
C MET A 378 9.89 -4.76 -5.87
N ALA A 379 10.51 -5.69 -6.58
CA ALA A 379 11.28 -6.79 -5.99
C ALA A 379 12.48 -6.27 -5.17
N CYS A 380 13.24 -5.30 -5.70
CA CYS A 380 14.37 -4.70 -4.98
C CYS A 380 13.92 -3.91 -3.74
N GLN A 381 12.87 -3.10 -3.87
CA GLN A 381 12.32 -2.31 -2.75
C GLN A 381 11.84 -3.23 -1.62
N MET A 382 11.11 -4.29 -1.96
CA MET A 382 10.63 -5.26 -0.99
C MET A 382 11.78 -6.02 -0.32
N ALA A 383 12.81 -6.40 -1.09
CA ALA A 383 13.99 -7.05 -0.54
C ALA A 383 14.77 -6.14 0.42
N PHE A 384 14.96 -4.85 0.11
CA PHE A 384 15.59 -3.91 1.04
C PHE A 384 14.84 -3.82 2.38
N THR A 385 13.52 -3.74 2.32
CA THR A 385 12.67 -3.70 3.52
C THR A 385 12.77 -5.02 4.29
N SER A 386 12.69 -6.15 3.60
CA SER A 386 12.76 -7.50 4.20
C SER A 386 14.11 -7.79 4.85
N LEU A 387 15.20 -7.23 4.32
CA LEU A 387 16.55 -7.33 4.86
C LEU A 387 16.87 -6.29 5.95
N GLY A 388 15.89 -5.45 6.32
CA GLY A 388 16.08 -4.41 7.33
C GLY A 388 16.98 -3.25 6.89
N LYS A 389 17.18 -3.04 5.57
CA LYS A 389 18.05 -1.97 5.03
C LYS A 389 17.28 -0.67 4.86
N ALA A 390 16.98 -0.01 5.99
CA ALA A 390 16.17 1.22 6.03
C ALA A 390 16.71 2.34 5.14
N VAL A 391 18.00 2.66 5.25
CA VAL A 391 18.63 3.74 4.48
C VAL A 391 18.51 3.50 2.97
N SER A 392 18.82 2.29 2.50
CA SER A 392 18.72 1.95 1.08
C SER A 392 17.28 2.02 0.58
N SER A 393 16.32 1.54 1.38
CA SER A 393 14.89 1.58 1.08
C SER A 393 14.40 3.03 0.94
N ILE A 394 14.81 3.93 1.86
CA ILE A 394 14.46 5.36 1.82
C ILE A 394 15.08 6.04 0.60
N ILE A 395 16.37 5.80 0.33
CA ILE A 395 17.08 6.39 -0.82
C ILE A 395 16.34 6.03 -2.13
N VAL A 396 15.96 4.77 -2.30
CA VAL A 396 15.24 4.30 -3.50
C VAL A 396 13.88 4.99 -3.62
N ALA A 397 13.11 5.11 -2.52
CA ALA A 397 11.81 5.76 -2.52
C ALA A 397 11.89 7.25 -2.85
N VAL A 398 12.83 7.97 -2.19
CA VAL A 398 13.04 9.42 -2.40
C VAL A 398 13.57 9.69 -3.81
N MET A 399 14.53 8.87 -4.28
CA MET A 399 15.11 9.03 -5.62
C MET A 399 14.02 8.96 -6.68
N ARG A 400 13.16 7.93 -6.65
CA ARG A 400 12.11 7.77 -7.65
C ARG A 400 11.08 8.90 -7.63
N LYS A 401 10.54 9.24 -6.45
CA LYS A 401 9.39 10.15 -6.31
C LYS A 401 9.77 11.62 -6.34
N PHE A 402 10.77 12.02 -5.57
CA PHE A 402 11.11 13.43 -5.37
C PHE A 402 12.26 13.91 -6.25
N VAL A 403 13.28 13.07 -6.48
CA VAL A 403 14.45 13.48 -7.26
C VAL A 403 14.23 13.33 -8.76
N LEU A 404 13.54 12.26 -9.17
CA LEU A 404 13.32 11.98 -10.60
C LEU A 404 11.94 12.42 -11.06
N LEU A 405 10.86 11.84 -10.53
CA LEU A 405 9.51 12.02 -11.07
C LEU A 405 9.03 13.47 -10.93
N LEU A 406 9.11 14.05 -9.75
CA LEU A 406 8.57 15.39 -9.50
C LEU A 406 9.21 16.46 -10.42
N PRO A 407 10.54 16.56 -10.57
CA PRO A 407 11.14 17.50 -11.51
C PRO A 407 10.80 17.19 -12.97
N LEU A 408 10.76 15.92 -13.37
CA LEU A 408 10.47 15.52 -14.75
C LEU A 408 9.05 15.93 -15.18
N ILE A 409 8.06 15.94 -14.30
CA ILE A 409 6.70 16.42 -14.60
C ILE A 409 6.74 17.84 -15.17
N TYR A 410 7.64 18.69 -14.67
CA TYR A 410 7.77 20.08 -15.13
C TYR A 410 8.80 20.26 -16.23
N ILE A 411 9.86 19.46 -16.30
CA ILE A 411 10.95 19.57 -17.26
C ILE A 411 10.56 19.00 -18.64
N MET A 412 9.87 17.85 -18.68
CA MET A 412 9.54 17.15 -19.92
C MET A 412 8.74 18.00 -20.92
N PRO A 413 7.74 18.80 -20.53
CA PRO A 413 7.02 19.66 -21.46
C PRO A 413 7.88 20.76 -22.11
N HIS A 414 9.01 21.13 -21.50
CA HIS A 414 9.95 22.10 -22.05
C HIS A 414 10.97 21.46 -23.00
N ILE A 415 11.24 20.16 -22.84
CA ILE A 415 12.12 19.42 -23.75
C ILE A 415 11.34 19.00 -25.02
N PHE A 416 10.12 18.49 -24.85
CA PHE A 416 9.28 18.00 -25.94
C PHE A 416 8.12 18.96 -26.20
N THR A 417 8.40 20.03 -26.94
CA THR A 417 7.45 21.14 -27.20
C THR A 417 6.38 20.82 -28.23
N GLY A 418 6.54 19.76 -29.04
CA GLY A 418 5.58 19.38 -30.09
C GLY A 418 4.23 18.88 -29.55
N ASN A 419 4.24 18.14 -28.44
CA ASN A 419 3.04 17.74 -27.71
C ASN A 419 3.33 17.71 -26.21
N GLN A 420 3.17 18.88 -25.59
CA GLN A 420 3.55 19.07 -24.20
C GLN A 420 2.72 18.23 -23.21
N ALA A 421 1.43 17.98 -23.51
CA ALA A 421 0.61 17.13 -22.68
C ALA A 421 1.11 15.67 -22.66
N MET A 422 1.48 15.13 -23.82
CA MET A 422 2.07 13.79 -23.91
C MET A 422 3.46 13.74 -23.28
N ALA A 423 4.22 14.83 -23.32
CA ALA A 423 5.49 14.96 -22.62
C ALA A 423 5.34 14.89 -21.10
N VAL A 424 4.26 15.45 -20.52
CA VAL A 424 3.99 15.31 -19.09
C VAL A 424 3.78 13.83 -18.71
N TYR A 425 3.00 13.06 -19.48
CA TYR A 425 2.85 11.61 -19.22
C TYR A 425 4.17 10.85 -19.34
N MET A 426 5.08 11.29 -20.23
CA MET A 426 6.39 10.68 -20.40
C MET A 426 7.31 10.84 -19.18
N ALA A 427 6.99 11.74 -18.25
CA ALA A 427 7.73 11.91 -17.00
C ALA A 427 7.76 10.60 -16.18
N GLU A 428 6.65 9.85 -16.13
CA GLU A 428 6.56 8.59 -15.35
C GLU A 428 7.52 7.52 -15.90
N PRO A 429 7.45 7.11 -17.19
CA PRO A 429 8.34 6.07 -17.70
C PRO A 429 9.82 6.49 -17.69
N VAL A 430 10.14 7.75 -17.90
CA VAL A 430 11.54 8.23 -17.82
C VAL A 430 12.04 8.13 -16.37
N ALA A 431 11.23 8.58 -15.41
CA ALA A 431 11.56 8.44 -14.00
C ALA A 431 11.73 6.96 -13.61
N ASP A 432 10.86 6.09 -14.09
CA ASP A 432 10.93 4.65 -13.80
C ASP A 432 12.17 3.99 -14.36
N VAL A 433 12.55 4.28 -15.61
CA VAL A 433 13.78 3.74 -16.22
C VAL A 433 15.02 4.16 -15.42
N LEU A 434 15.10 5.44 -15.06
CA LEU A 434 16.22 5.96 -14.27
C LEU A 434 16.22 5.38 -12.84
N ALA A 435 15.05 5.30 -12.21
CA ALA A 435 14.91 4.75 -10.86
C ALA A 435 15.26 3.26 -10.82
N VAL A 436 14.75 2.46 -11.77
CA VAL A 436 15.05 1.02 -11.85
C VAL A 436 16.54 0.79 -12.09
N SER A 437 17.16 1.57 -12.97
CA SER A 437 18.60 1.50 -13.22
C SER A 437 19.41 1.79 -11.96
N PHE A 438 19.10 2.89 -11.28
CA PHE A 438 19.74 3.25 -10.01
C PHE A 438 19.53 2.18 -8.94
N THR A 439 18.28 1.74 -8.76
CA THR A 439 17.91 0.75 -7.75
C THR A 439 18.60 -0.59 -8.00
N SER A 440 18.67 -1.05 -9.25
CA SER A 440 19.31 -2.30 -9.62
C SER A 440 20.81 -2.29 -9.30
N VAL A 441 21.50 -1.19 -9.60
CA VAL A 441 22.92 -1.03 -9.29
C VAL A 441 23.14 -0.99 -7.77
N LEU A 442 22.37 -0.18 -7.05
CA LEU A 442 22.46 -0.10 -5.59
C LEU A 442 22.19 -1.47 -4.94
N PHE A 443 21.14 -2.14 -5.41
CA PHE A 443 20.75 -3.45 -4.90
C PHE A 443 21.83 -4.51 -5.16
N TYR A 444 22.39 -4.55 -6.34
CA TYR A 444 23.45 -5.51 -6.68
C TYR A 444 24.62 -5.46 -5.70
N PHE A 445 25.13 -4.26 -5.42
CA PHE A 445 26.25 -4.10 -4.47
C PHE A 445 25.86 -4.42 -3.03
N GLN A 446 24.71 -3.93 -2.60
CA GLN A 446 24.24 -4.13 -1.23
C GLN A 446 23.85 -5.58 -0.97
N PHE A 447 23.18 -6.23 -1.90
CA PHE A 447 22.74 -7.61 -1.76
C PHE A 447 23.93 -8.57 -1.69
N ARG A 448 24.95 -8.38 -2.53
CA ARG A 448 26.20 -9.15 -2.45
C ARG A 448 26.89 -8.99 -1.08
N LYS A 449 26.92 -7.77 -0.56
CA LYS A 449 27.48 -7.50 0.78
C LYS A 449 26.69 -8.22 1.87
N VAL A 450 25.36 -8.18 1.79
CA VAL A 450 24.47 -8.85 2.74
C VAL A 450 24.67 -10.36 2.70
N LEU A 451 24.72 -10.97 1.52
CA LEU A 451 24.93 -12.42 1.39
C LEU A 451 26.26 -12.86 2.00
N ARG A 452 27.35 -12.13 1.75
CA ARG A 452 28.65 -12.40 2.38
C ARG A 452 28.60 -12.32 3.91
N GLN A 453 27.93 -11.29 4.46
CA GLN A 453 27.75 -11.13 5.91
C GLN A 453 26.93 -12.25 6.57
N ILE A 454 26.08 -12.94 5.80
CA ILE A 454 25.30 -14.08 6.29
C ILE A 454 26.17 -15.35 6.28
N GLU A 455 27.03 -15.50 5.28
CA GLU A 455 27.90 -16.67 5.09
C GLU A 455 29.07 -16.68 6.07
N GLU A 456 29.53 -15.53 6.54
CA GLU A 456 30.47 -15.33 7.64
C GLU A 456 29.78 -15.50 9.02
#